data_f4b48eaf57be54f33f4cf81bd0914084
#
_entry.id   f4b48eaf57be54f33f4cf81bd0914084
#
_cell.length_a   1.000
_cell.length_b   1.000
_cell.length_c   1.000
_cell.angle_alpha   90.00
_cell.angle_beta   90.00
_cell.angle_gamma   90.00
#
_symmetry.space_group_name_H-M   'P 1'
#
loop_
_entity.id
_entity.type
_entity.pdbx_description
1 polymer ?
#
loop_
_entity_poly.entity_id
_entity_poly.type
_entity_poly.pdbx_seq_one_letter_code
_entity_poly.pdbx_strand_id
1 'polypeptide(L)'
;MAIPERFSNLPDYAFPRLRALLAGIPAGGDPVVLTIGEPRHALPDFTGPILAARLGEFSKYPSNEGTPDLLAAISGWLGRRHGIEVAPERIVTLNGTREGLFNAALALSPEQKNGQKPAILIPNPFYQVYAVAAAAVGAEPVFVPATAESGNMPRFADLDPALLDRVTIAYLCSPANPQGAIASEEYLQDVIALAERHDFLIFSDECYSEIWRDAPPPGALAVATRMGLADRVVMFNSLSKRSNLAGLRSGFAAGGPGQIAQMRRLRSYAGAPLPLPIQRVSAAAWADEAHVEASRALYQQKYAIADRVLGNVPGYQPVQGGFFLWLPVPPEIGDSEAAAKKLWAEEGIQVLPGTYLSRDTAGGNPGRNFLRVALVATANETEAALNRLKNCLYQGG
;
A
#
# COMPACT_ATOMS: atom_id res chain seq x y z
N MET A 1 -4.34 25.52 25.17
CA MET A 1 -5.47 24.77 24.57
C MET A 1 -5.02 23.31 24.45
N ALA A 2 -5.75 22.34 24.96
CA ALA A 2 -5.40 20.95 24.91
C ALA A 2 -5.56 20.43 23.46
N ILE A 3 -4.56 19.71 22.95
CA ILE A 3 -4.64 18.99 21.67
C ILE A 3 -5.56 17.77 21.88
N PRO A 4 -6.38 17.36 20.90
CA PRO A 4 -7.19 16.15 21.02
C PRO A 4 -6.32 14.93 21.37
N GLU A 5 -6.64 14.25 22.45
CA GLU A 5 -5.83 13.14 22.98
C GLU A 5 -5.63 12.02 21.94
N ARG A 6 -6.64 11.74 21.11
CA ARG A 6 -6.57 10.72 20.03
C ARG A 6 -5.45 10.95 19.02
N PHE A 7 -4.91 12.18 18.91
CA PHE A 7 -3.80 12.51 18.00
C PHE A 7 -2.50 12.83 18.73
N SER A 8 -2.47 12.85 20.06
CA SER A 8 -1.27 13.15 20.83
C SER A 8 -0.24 12.02 20.78
N ASN A 9 -0.66 10.80 20.49
CA ASN A 9 0.19 9.60 20.46
C ASN A 9 0.17 8.92 19.07
N LEU A 10 0.22 9.74 18.01
CA LEU A 10 0.37 9.19 16.65
C LEU A 10 1.73 8.52 16.51
N PRO A 11 1.81 7.45 15.69
CA PRO A 11 3.10 6.84 15.39
C PRO A 11 4.02 7.85 14.69
N ASP A 12 5.26 7.93 15.16
CA ASP A 12 6.28 8.73 14.50
C ASP A 12 6.42 8.31 13.03
N TYR A 13 6.43 9.28 12.14
CA TYR A 13 6.55 8.99 10.72
C TYR A 13 7.94 8.44 10.40
N ALA A 14 8.01 7.34 9.65
CA ALA A 14 9.23 6.57 9.43
C ALA A 14 10.42 7.39 8.87
N PHE A 15 10.17 8.32 7.96
CA PHE A 15 11.24 9.11 7.33
C PHE A 15 11.90 10.14 8.24
N PRO A 16 11.19 10.93 9.08
CA PRO A 16 11.82 11.74 10.11
C PRO A 16 12.64 10.91 11.10
N ARG A 17 12.14 9.73 11.53
CA ARG A 17 12.90 8.80 12.39
C ARG A 17 14.20 8.36 11.73
N LEU A 18 14.14 7.96 10.44
CA LEU A 18 15.34 7.57 9.71
C LEU A 18 16.35 8.72 9.60
N ARG A 19 15.89 9.95 9.31
CA ARG A 19 16.79 11.13 9.29
C ARG A 19 17.46 11.36 10.63
N ALA A 20 16.71 11.23 11.72
CA ALA A 20 17.26 11.36 13.07
C ALA A 20 18.26 10.24 13.39
N LEU A 21 17.96 8.98 12.98
CA LEU A 21 18.84 7.83 13.17
C LEU A 21 20.20 8.00 12.49
N LEU A 22 20.21 8.60 11.30
CA LEU A 22 21.41 8.78 10.47
C LEU A 22 22.08 10.17 10.68
N ALA A 23 21.51 11.03 11.52
CA ALA A 23 22.03 12.37 11.75
C ALA A 23 23.47 12.34 12.28
N GLY A 24 24.35 13.13 11.68
CA GLY A 24 25.76 13.21 12.07
C GLY A 24 26.62 12.03 11.59
N ILE A 25 26.07 11.05 10.90
CA ILE A 25 26.83 9.94 10.33
C ILE A 25 27.11 10.27 8.86
N PRO A 26 28.38 10.43 8.44
CA PRO A 26 28.71 10.61 7.03
C PRO A 26 28.43 9.35 6.23
N ALA A 27 28.07 9.51 4.94
CA ALA A 27 27.92 8.38 4.04
C ALA A 27 29.30 7.75 3.75
N GLY A 28 29.40 6.43 3.85
CA GLY A 28 30.66 5.68 3.62
C GLY A 28 30.98 5.44 2.15
N GLY A 29 30.13 5.88 1.22
CA GLY A 29 30.30 5.76 -0.23
C GLY A 29 29.35 6.66 -0.98
N ASP A 30 29.22 6.48 -2.30
CA ASP A 30 28.25 7.23 -3.11
C ASP A 30 26.83 7.00 -2.60
N PRO A 31 26.10 8.06 -2.18
CA PRO A 31 24.78 7.91 -1.58
C PRO A 31 23.76 7.31 -2.53
N VAL A 32 23.07 6.25 -2.09
CA VAL A 32 21.95 5.63 -2.80
C VAL A 32 20.74 5.56 -1.89
N VAL A 33 19.61 6.16 -2.31
CA VAL A 33 18.37 6.19 -1.51
C VAL A 33 17.41 5.12 -2.01
N LEU A 34 17.22 4.07 -1.21
CA LEU A 34 16.32 2.93 -1.47
C LEU A 34 15.20 2.84 -0.42
N THR A 35 14.81 3.98 0.15
CA THR A 35 13.82 4.06 1.23
C THR A 35 12.42 4.36 0.74
N ILE A 36 12.27 5.25 -0.25
CA ILE A 36 10.98 5.78 -0.67
C ILE A 36 10.39 4.90 -1.76
N GLY A 37 9.16 4.46 -1.54
CA GLY A 37 8.37 3.73 -2.53
C GLY A 37 7.78 4.67 -3.60
N GLU A 38 8.62 5.41 -4.31
CA GLU A 38 8.24 6.30 -5.41
C GLU A 38 8.81 5.76 -6.71
N PRO A 39 7.96 5.35 -7.68
CA PRO A 39 8.43 4.91 -8.99
C PRO A 39 9.28 5.98 -9.67
N ARG A 40 10.41 5.57 -10.25
CA ARG A 40 11.33 6.46 -10.98
C ARG A 40 11.39 6.16 -12.47
N HIS A 41 10.48 5.32 -12.98
CA HIS A 41 10.34 5.07 -14.40
C HIS A 41 9.70 6.27 -15.10
N ALA A 42 9.80 6.35 -16.42
CA ALA A 42 9.21 7.41 -17.22
C ALA A 42 7.69 7.51 -17.02
N LEU A 43 7.16 8.73 -17.12
CA LEU A 43 5.73 8.98 -17.19
C LEU A 43 5.20 8.47 -18.53
N PRO A 44 3.90 8.08 -18.61
CA PRO A 44 3.25 7.80 -19.90
C PRO A 44 3.33 9.02 -20.83
N ASP A 45 3.69 8.80 -22.09
CA ASP A 45 3.96 9.86 -23.07
C ASP A 45 2.76 10.80 -23.33
N PHE A 46 1.53 10.30 -23.13
CA PHE A 46 0.31 11.08 -23.28
C PHE A 46 0.08 12.09 -22.14
N THR A 47 0.80 12.00 -21.02
CA THR A 47 0.57 12.83 -19.82
C THR A 47 0.74 14.32 -20.12
N GLY A 48 1.89 14.70 -20.67
CA GLY A 48 2.19 16.10 -20.99
C GLY A 48 1.23 16.71 -22.03
N PRO A 49 1.04 16.06 -23.18
CA PRO A 49 0.09 16.53 -24.21
C PRO A 49 -1.35 16.74 -23.71
N ILE A 50 -1.87 15.80 -22.90
CA ILE A 50 -3.22 15.94 -22.34
C ILE A 50 -3.30 17.14 -21.40
N LEU A 51 -2.33 17.30 -20.47
CA LEU A 51 -2.31 18.42 -19.54
C LEU A 51 -2.25 19.76 -20.31
N ALA A 52 -1.37 19.88 -21.29
CA ALA A 52 -1.23 21.09 -22.09
C ALA A 52 -2.53 21.46 -22.82
N ALA A 53 -3.21 20.47 -23.42
CA ALA A 53 -4.48 20.67 -24.12
C ALA A 53 -5.67 21.04 -23.20
N ARG A 54 -5.54 20.79 -21.90
CA ARG A 54 -6.62 20.94 -20.91
C ARG A 54 -6.35 21.96 -19.82
N LEU A 55 -5.30 22.78 -19.94
CA LEU A 55 -4.94 23.79 -18.94
C LEU A 55 -6.10 24.72 -18.58
N GLY A 56 -6.92 25.11 -19.55
CA GLY A 56 -8.08 25.96 -19.31
C GLY A 56 -9.16 25.36 -18.40
N GLU A 57 -9.19 24.04 -18.24
CA GLU A 57 -10.14 23.37 -17.35
C GLU A 57 -9.84 23.60 -15.87
N PHE A 58 -8.62 24.05 -15.48
CA PHE A 58 -8.30 24.43 -14.11
C PHE A 58 -9.13 25.62 -13.59
N SER A 59 -9.74 26.41 -14.47
CA SER A 59 -10.63 27.51 -14.07
C SER A 59 -12.01 27.05 -13.56
N LYS A 60 -12.31 25.75 -13.62
CA LYS A 60 -13.62 25.20 -13.27
C LYS A 60 -13.53 24.26 -12.08
N TYR A 61 -14.50 24.33 -11.17
CA TYR A 61 -14.65 23.32 -10.13
C TYR A 61 -15.09 21.98 -10.73
N PRO A 62 -14.42 20.88 -10.42
CA PRO A 62 -14.86 19.54 -10.83
C PRO A 62 -16.01 19.05 -9.94
N SER A 63 -16.79 18.08 -10.42
CA SER A 63 -17.74 17.36 -9.58
C SER A 63 -17.02 16.43 -8.57
N ASN A 64 -17.66 16.16 -7.43
CA ASN A 64 -17.11 15.27 -6.41
C ASN A 64 -17.09 13.81 -6.86
N GLU A 65 -17.98 13.41 -7.77
CA GLU A 65 -18.11 12.04 -8.26
C GLU A 65 -17.00 11.66 -9.24
N GLY A 66 -16.45 12.65 -9.91
CA GLY A 66 -15.56 12.48 -11.06
C GLY A 66 -16.31 12.63 -12.40
N THR A 67 -15.55 12.78 -13.49
CA THR A 67 -16.12 12.89 -14.83
C THR A 67 -16.62 11.54 -15.33
N PRO A 68 -17.68 11.51 -16.18
CA PRO A 68 -18.16 10.25 -16.76
C PRO A 68 -17.06 9.46 -17.48
N ASP A 69 -16.17 10.14 -18.20
CA ASP A 69 -15.05 9.51 -18.92
C ASP A 69 -14.08 8.79 -17.96
N LEU A 70 -13.77 9.41 -16.80
CA LEU A 70 -12.91 8.79 -15.80
C LEU A 70 -13.57 7.59 -15.15
N LEU A 71 -14.85 7.71 -14.78
CA LEU A 71 -15.60 6.61 -14.19
C LEU A 71 -15.74 5.44 -15.17
N ALA A 72 -16.01 5.71 -16.45
CA ALA A 72 -16.06 4.69 -17.49
C ALA A 72 -14.69 4.02 -17.71
N ALA A 73 -13.59 4.77 -17.69
CA ALA A 73 -12.25 4.22 -17.83
C ALA A 73 -11.88 3.29 -16.66
N ILE A 74 -12.24 3.66 -15.41
CA ILE A 74 -12.04 2.83 -14.22
C ILE A 74 -12.90 1.56 -14.30
N SER A 75 -14.18 1.68 -14.62
CA SER A 75 -15.09 0.54 -14.80
C SER A 75 -14.58 -0.41 -15.89
N GLY A 76 -14.13 0.13 -17.02
CA GLY A 76 -13.54 -0.63 -18.13
C GLY A 76 -12.26 -1.36 -17.69
N TRP A 77 -11.42 -0.71 -16.88
CA TRP A 77 -10.23 -1.36 -16.31
C TRP A 77 -10.60 -2.52 -15.38
N LEU A 78 -11.57 -2.32 -14.49
CA LEU A 78 -12.07 -3.39 -13.60
C LEU A 78 -12.60 -4.59 -14.41
N GLY A 79 -13.30 -4.32 -15.51
CA GLY A 79 -13.74 -5.36 -16.44
C GLY A 79 -12.57 -6.13 -17.08
N ARG A 80 -11.60 -5.41 -17.65
CA ARG A 80 -10.43 -6.05 -18.32
C ARG A 80 -9.53 -6.79 -17.34
N ARG A 81 -9.29 -6.20 -16.17
CA ARG A 81 -8.29 -6.71 -15.20
C ARG A 81 -8.84 -7.79 -14.28
N HIS A 82 -10.09 -7.68 -13.89
CA HIS A 82 -10.70 -8.51 -12.86
C HIS A 82 -11.93 -9.29 -13.32
N GLY A 83 -12.44 -9.04 -14.54
CA GLY A 83 -13.61 -9.71 -15.07
C GLY A 83 -14.93 -9.36 -14.37
N ILE A 84 -15.01 -8.18 -13.76
CA ILE A 84 -16.21 -7.74 -13.02
C ILE A 84 -16.79 -6.45 -13.63
N GLU A 85 -18.13 -6.38 -13.64
CA GLU A 85 -18.85 -5.17 -13.99
C GLU A 85 -19.09 -4.33 -12.73
N VAL A 86 -18.58 -3.10 -12.74
CA VAL A 86 -18.75 -2.16 -11.64
C VAL A 86 -19.36 -0.88 -12.20
N ALA A 87 -20.61 -0.63 -11.84
CA ALA A 87 -21.33 0.55 -12.30
C ALA A 87 -20.74 1.84 -11.68
N PRO A 88 -20.85 3.00 -12.37
CA PRO A 88 -20.24 4.26 -11.92
C PRO A 88 -20.62 4.68 -10.50
N GLU A 89 -21.83 4.40 -10.05
CA GLU A 89 -22.30 4.69 -8.68
C GLU A 89 -21.59 3.87 -7.60
N ARG A 90 -20.90 2.81 -7.97
CA ARG A 90 -20.06 1.97 -7.10
C ARG A 90 -18.59 2.37 -7.11
N ILE A 91 -18.24 3.51 -7.72
CA ILE A 91 -16.88 4.02 -7.83
C ILE A 91 -16.82 5.44 -7.26
N VAL A 92 -15.79 5.77 -6.51
CA VAL A 92 -15.49 7.14 -6.08
C VAL A 92 -14.03 7.49 -6.41
N THR A 93 -13.83 8.66 -7.03
CA THR A 93 -12.48 9.16 -7.34
C THR A 93 -11.81 9.72 -6.09
N LEU A 94 -10.50 9.57 -5.98
CA LEU A 94 -9.69 9.89 -4.81
C LEU A 94 -8.46 10.71 -5.20
N ASN A 95 -7.99 11.58 -4.30
CA ASN A 95 -6.69 12.25 -4.43
C ASN A 95 -5.53 11.32 -4.01
N GLY A 96 -5.52 10.12 -4.58
CA GLY A 96 -4.67 8.99 -4.21
C GLY A 96 -5.24 8.20 -3.04
N THR A 97 -4.78 6.96 -2.87
CA THR A 97 -5.35 6.03 -1.87
C THR A 97 -5.03 6.39 -0.43
N ARG A 98 -3.97 7.20 -0.15
CA ARG A 98 -3.72 7.66 1.23
C ARG A 98 -4.92 8.38 1.83
N GLU A 99 -5.47 9.33 1.07
CA GLU A 99 -6.64 10.10 1.47
C GLU A 99 -7.88 9.20 1.53
N GLY A 100 -8.05 8.33 0.54
CA GLY A 100 -9.19 7.42 0.48
C GLY A 100 -9.25 6.43 1.63
N LEU A 101 -8.14 5.76 1.94
CA LEU A 101 -8.02 4.78 3.04
C LEU A 101 -8.29 5.42 4.42
N PHE A 102 -7.89 6.69 4.60
CA PHE A 102 -8.18 7.44 5.82
C PHE A 102 -9.65 7.86 5.90
N ASN A 103 -10.15 8.53 4.86
CA ASN A 103 -11.51 9.07 4.86
C ASN A 103 -12.59 7.98 4.80
N ALA A 104 -12.30 6.82 4.21
CA ALA A 104 -13.23 5.69 4.20
C ALA A 104 -13.52 5.19 5.62
N ALA A 105 -12.52 5.17 6.51
CA ALA A 105 -12.75 4.81 7.90
C ALA A 105 -13.67 5.82 8.61
N LEU A 106 -13.48 7.12 8.36
CA LEU A 106 -14.36 8.17 8.88
C LEU A 106 -15.80 8.03 8.37
N ALA A 107 -15.96 7.61 7.12
CA ALA A 107 -17.28 7.46 6.50
C ALA A 107 -18.03 6.19 6.91
N LEU A 108 -17.30 5.11 7.24
CA LEU A 108 -17.84 3.76 7.30
C LEU A 108 -17.69 3.06 8.65
N SER A 109 -16.85 3.55 9.57
CA SER A 109 -16.75 2.97 10.92
C SER A 109 -17.76 3.61 11.84
N PRO A 110 -18.69 2.84 12.42
CA PRO A 110 -19.62 3.37 13.44
C PRO A 110 -18.87 3.68 14.75
N GLU A 111 -19.46 4.54 15.58
CA GLU A 111 -18.90 4.90 16.90
C GLU A 111 -18.94 3.74 17.90
N GLN A 112 -19.85 2.81 17.71
CA GLN A 112 -19.99 1.59 18.52
C GLN A 112 -20.45 0.42 17.63
N LYS A 113 -20.05 -0.80 18.00
CA LYS A 113 -20.58 -2.03 17.43
C LYS A 113 -20.93 -2.99 18.57
N ASN A 114 -22.16 -3.51 18.54
CA ASN A 114 -22.71 -4.36 19.61
C ASN A 114 -22.60 -3.72 21.01
N GLY A 115 -22.77 -2.37 21.09
CA GLY A 115 -22.65 -1.62 22.33
C GLY A 115 -21.22 -1.48 22.88
N GLN A 116 -20.22 -1.86 22.11
CA GLN A 116 -18.81 -1.83 22.49
C GLN A 116 -18.00 -0.85 21.60
N LYS A 117 -16.83 -0.47 22.12
CA LYS A 117 -15.85 0.28 21.33
C LYS A 117 -15.44 -0.53 20.10
N PRO A 118 -15.49 0.05 18.89
CA PRO A 118 -15.14 -0.67 17.67
C PRO A 118 -13.65 -1.02 17.63
N ALA A 119 -13.31 -2.07 16.93
CA ALA A 119 -11.94 -2.47 16.60
C ALA A 119 -11.70 -2.39 15.10
N ILE A 120 -10.46 -2.07 14.69
CA ILE A 120 -10.01 -2.11 13.31
C ILE A 120 -8.78 -3.00 13.23
N LEU A 121 -8.87 -4.04 12.38
CA LEU A 121 -7.77 -4.97 12.15
C LEU A 121 -6.75 -4.35 11.17
N ILE A 122 -5.48 -4.47 11.53
CA ILE A 122 -4.36 -3.90 10.79
C ILE A 122 -3.28 -4.96 10.63
N PRO A 123 -2.84 -5.32 9.40
CA PRO A 123 -1.70 -6.20 9.22
C PRO A 123 -0.45 -5.58 9.85
N ASN A 124 0.44 -6.38 10.40
CA ASN A 124 1.67 -5.89 11.04
C ASN A 124 2.88 -6.68 10.49
N PRO A 125 3.76 -6.08 9.69
CA PRO A 125 3.92 -4.65 9.33
C PRO A 125 2.76 -4.04 8.54
N PHE A 126 2.68 -2.69 8.52
CA PHE A 126 1.54 -1.97 7.93
C PHE A 126 1.91 -0.62 7.30
N TYR A 127 0.99 -0.10 6.50
CA TYR A 127 1.02 1.29 6.07
C TYR A 127 0.41 2.18 7.17
N GLN A 128 1.18 3.17 7.63
CA GLN A 128 0.86 3.96 8.83
C GLN A 128 -0.52 4.64 8.81
N VAL A 129 -1.05 4.91 7.62
CA VAL A 129 -2.40 5.48 7.45
C VAL A 129 -3.49 4.65 8.13
N TYR A 130 -3.37 3.32 8.14
CA TYR A 130 -4.39 2.46 8.73
C TYR A 130 -4.54 2.68 10.24
N ALA A 131 -3.42 2.77 10.96
CA ALA A 131 -3.42 3.02 12.40
C ALA A 131 -3.93 4.42 12.76
N VAL A 132 -3.57 5.42 11.94
CA VAL A 132 -4.03 6.80 12.15
C VAL A 132 -5.53 6.92 11.85
N ALA A 133 -6.03 6.21 10.84
CA ALA A 133 -7.46 6.16 10.54
C ALA A 133 -8.26 5.52 11.69
N ALA A 134 -7.76 4.41 12.26
CA ALA A 134 -8.37 3.79 13.45
C ALA A 134 -8.43 4.77 14.64
N ALA A 135 -7.34 5.48 14.90
CA ALA A 135 -7.30 6.50 15.94
C ALA A 135 -8.30 7.65 15.69
N ALA A 136 -8.42 8.09 14.43
CA ALA A 136 -9.30 9.20 14.04
C ALA A 136 -10.78 8.90 14.31
N VAL A 137 -11.21 7.63 14.16
CA VAL A 137 -12.58 7.20 14.45
C VAL A 137 -12.76 6.69 15.89
N GLY A 138 -11.73 6.79 16.73
CA GLY A 138 -11.79 6.33 18.12
C GLY A 138 -11.82 4.81 18.26
N ALA A 139 -11.58 4.04 17.20
CA ALA A 139 -11.52 2.59 17.23
C ALA A 139 -10.22 2.09 17.89
N GLU A 140 -10.25 0.87 18.40
CA GLU A 140 -9.05 0.18 18.86
C GLU A 140 -8.27 -0.38 17.65
N PRO A 141 -7.01 0.03 17.43
CA PRO A 141 -6.17 -0.59 16.42
C PRO A 141 -5.68 -1.96 16.92
N VAL A 142 -6.03 -3.03 16.21
CA VAL A 142 -5.58 -4.39 16.49
C VAL A 142 -4.55 -4.80 15.44
N PHE A 143 -3.28 -4.86 15.85
CA PHE A 143 -2.18 -5.23 14.96
C PHE A 143 -2.04 -6.75 14.88
N VAL A 144 -2.28 -7.30 13.68
CA VAL A 144 -2.25 -8.75 13.44
C VAL A 144 -0.95 -9.10 12.70
N PRO A 145 -0.06 -9.91 13.31
CA PRO A 145 1.21 -10.26 12.69
C PRO A 145 1.04 -10.90 11.32
N ALA A 146 1.84 -10.44 10.35
CA ALA A 146 1.97 -10.97 9.00
C ALA A 146 3.45 -11.37 8.80
N THR A 147 3.79 -12.60 9.17
CA THR A 147 5.15 -13.13 9.20
C THR A 147 5.36 -14.21 8.14
N ALA A 148 6.60 -14.65 7.95
CA ALA A 148 6.91 -15.72 7.01
C ALA A 148 6.12 -17.02 7.30
N GLU A 149 5.83 -17.32 8.58
CA GLU A 149 5.03 -18.48 8.99
C GLU A 149 3.58 -18.44 8.52
N SER A 150 3.05 -17.24 8.26
CA SER A 150 1.71 -17.02 7.70
C SER A 150 1.74 -16.64 6.22
N GLY A 151 2.85 -16.86 5.51
CA GLY A 151 3.03 -16.40 4.15
C GLY A 151 3.03 -14.87 4.00
N ASN A 152 3.38 -14.16 5.08
CA ASN A 152 3.32 -12.69 5.19
C ASN A 152 1.90 -12.11 5.01
N MET A 153 0.87 -12.89 5.29
CA MET A 153 -0.53 -12.45 5.37
C MET A 153 -1.02 -12.51 6.83
N PRO A 154 -1.86 -11.56 7.27
CA PRO A 154 -2.40 -11.58 8.62
C PRO A 154 -3.42 -12.74 8.80
N ARG A 155 -3.34 -13.48 9.90
CA ARG A 155 -4.28 -14.56 10.22
C ARG A 155 -5.46 -14.01 11.02
N PHE A 156 -6.39 -13.34 10.37
CA PHE A 156 -7.56 -12.75 11.04
C PHE A 156 -8.48 -13.80 11.67
N ALA A 157 -8.54 -15.00 11.10
CA ALA A 157 -9.38 -16.09 11.61
C ALA A 157 -8.90 -16.67 12.96
N ASP A 158 -7.64 -16.45 13.33
CA ASP A 158 -7.06 -16.92 14.59
C ASP A 158 -7.41 -16.00 15.79
N LEU A 159 -8.09 -14.88 15.54
CA LEU A 159 -8.48 -13.93 16.58
C LEU A 159 -9.69 -14.43 17.39
N ASP A 160 -9.75 -13.95 18.64
CA ASP A 160 -10.90 -14.25 19.50
C ASP A 160 -12.22 -13.81 18.82
N PRO A 161 -13.23 -14.70 18.74
CA PRO A 161 -14.55 -14.36 18.22
C PRO A 161 -15.19 -13.13 18.88
N ALA A 162 -15.00 -12.95 20.19
CA ALA A 162 -15.50 -11.77 20.89
C ALA A 162 -14.83 -10.47 20.43
N LEU A 163 -13.57 -10.53 20.03
CA LEU A 163 -12.89 -9.41 19.36
C LEU A 163 -13.44 -9.18 17.96
N LEU A 164 -13.61 -10.26 17.16
CA LEU A 164 -14.15 -10.19 15.80
C LEU A 164 -15.56 -9.58 15.76
N ASP A 165 -16.40 -9.85 16.76
CA ASP A 165 -17.77 -9.32 16.86
C ASP A 165 -17.84 -7.80 17.04
N ARG A 166 -16.74 -7.15 17.41
CA ARG A 166 -16.66 -5.68 17.48
C ARG A 166 -15.76 -5.06 16.40
N VAL A 167 -15.21 -5.87 15.49
CA VAL A 167 -14.45 -5.37 14.33
C VAL A 167 -15.40 -4.69 13.35
N THR A 168 -15.03 -3.49 12.91
CA THR A 168 -15.78 -2.74 11.88
C THR A 168 -15.08 -2.75 10.53
N ILE A 169 -13.75 -2.75 10.52
CA ILE A 169 -12.92 -2.71 9.33
C ILE A 169 -11.70 -3.61 9.52
N ALA A 170 -11.34 -4.36 8.49
CA ALA A 170 -10.05 -5.02 8.35
C ALA A 170 -9.30 -4.43 7.15
N TYR A 171 -8.14 -3.83 7.37
CA TYR A 171 -7.24 -3.44 6.28
C TYR A 171 -6.49 -4.65 5.76
N LEU A 172 -6.38 -4.75 4.44
CA LEU A 172 -5.59 -5.77 3.75
C LEU A 172 -4.81 -5.10 2.62
N CYS A 173 -3.50 -5.37 2.53
CA CYS A 173 -2.65 -4.87 1.44
C CYS A 173 -2.14 -6.05 0.61
N SER A 174 -2.50 -6.08 -0.68
CA SER A 174 -2.04 -7.13 -1.59
C SER A 174 -1.81 -6.56 -3.00
N PRO A 175 -0.57 -6.62 -3.51
CA PRO A 175 0.68 -7.05 -2.88
C PRO A 175 1.04 -6.26 -1.63
N ALA A 176 1.58 -6.94 -0.61
CA ALA A 176 1.83 -6.37 0.70
C ALA A 176 3.01 -5.38 0.70
N ASN A 177 2.84 -4.24 1.35
CA ASN A 177 3.93 -3.35 1.72
C ASN A 177 4.17 -3.47 3.23
N PRO A 178 5.35 -3.98 3.66
CA PRO A 178 6.62 -4.04 2.91
C PRO A 178 7.00 -5.40 2.28
N GLN A 179 6.30 -6.50 2.58
CA GLN A 179 6.79 -7.86 2.35
C GLN A 179 6.72 -8.33 0.89
N GLY A 180 5.91 -7.69 0.04
CA GLY A 180 5.71 -8.08 -1.35
C GLY A 180 4.92 -9.38 -1.55
N ALA A 181 4.28 -9.90 -0.51
CA ALA A 181 3.44 -11.09 -0.58
C ALA A 181 2.09 -10.79 -1.27
N ILE A 182 1.55 -11.79 -1.95
CA ILE A 182 0.27 -11.72 -2.64
C ILE A 182 -0.74 -12.63 -1.92
N ALA A 183 -1.91 -12.09 -1.59
CA ALA A 183 -3.02 -12.86 -1.08
C ALA A 183 -3.53 -13.83 -2.14
N SER A 184 -3.64 -15.12 -1.82
CA SER A 184 -4.25 -16.11 -2.72
C SER A 184 -5.77 -15.91 -2.79
N GLU A 185 -6.41 -16.53 -3.79
CA GLU A 185 -7.87 -16.49 -3.91
C GLU A 185 -8.54 -17.15 -2.72
N GLU A 186 -8.00 -18.29 -2.25
CA GLU A 186 -8.50 -19.01 -1.08
C GLU A 186 -8.41 -18.15 0.19
N TYR A 187 -7.28 -17.50 0.40
CA TYR A 187 -7.12 -16.58 1.55
C TYR A 187 -8.15 -15.44 1.50
N LEU A 188 -8.38 -14.86 0.32
CA LEU A 188 -9.39 -13.81 0.14
C LEU A 188 -10.81 -14.34 0.42
N GLN A 189 -11.14 -15.54 -0.05
CA GLN A 189 -12.44 -16.19 0.22
C GLN A 189 -12.65 -16.38 1.73
N ASP A 190 -11.65 -16.86 2.45
CA ASP A 190 -11.71 -17.07 3.89
C ASP A 190 -11.92 -15.76 4.65
N VAL A 191 -11.18 -14.72 4.30
CA VAL A 191 -11.31 -13.39 4.94
C VAL A 191 -12.66 -12.75 4.62
N ILE A 192 -13.18 -12.89 3.39
CA ILE A 192 -14.49 -12.37 3.00
C ILE A 192 -15.61 -13.14 3.74
N ALA A 193 -15.51 -14.45 3.87
CA ALA A 193 -16.46 -15.23 4.64
C ALA A 193 -16.43 -14.88 6.15
N LEU A 194 -15.24 -14.58 6.68
CA LEU A 194 -15.08 -14.09 8.05
C LEU A 194 -15.74 -12.71 8.22
N ALA A 195 -15.55 -11.81 7.25
CA ALA A 195 -16.15 -10.48 7.24
C ALA A 195 -17.69 -10.55 7.20
N GLU A 196 -18.25 -11.48 6.42
CA GLU A 196 -19.69 -11.71 6.38
C GLU A 196 -20.22 -12.25 7.72
N ARG A 197 -19.53 -13.23 8.32
CA ARG A 197 -19.93 -13.84 9.58
C ARG A 197 -19.94 -12.86 10.75
N HIS A 198 -18.96 -11.97 10.82
CA HIS A 198 -18.77 -11.02 11.91
C HIS A 198 -19.18 -9.59 11.54
N ASP A 199 -19.81 -9.38 10.38
CA ASP A 199 -20.34 -8.11 9.91
C ASP A 199 -19.33 -6.97 9.93
N PHE A 200 -18.19 -7.13 9.26
CA PHE A 200 -17.22 -6.05 9.08
C PHE A 200 -16.86 -5.84 7.59
N LEU A 201 -16.22 -4.72 7.28
CA LEU A 201 -15.76 -4.39 5.93
C LEU A 201 -14.27 -4.73 5.77
N ILE A 202 -13.90 -5.18 4.58
CA ILE A 202 -12.51 -5.32 4.16
C ILE A 202 -12.12 -4.11 3.32
N PHE A 203 -11.10 -3.36 3.77
CA PHE A 203 -10.48 -2.31 2.98
C PHE A 203 -9.25 -2.88 2.28
N SER A 204 -9.42 -3.23 1.00
CA SER A 204 -8.36 -3.84 0.19
C SER A 204 -7.52 -2.78 -0.50
N ASP A 205 -6.31 -2.55 0.01
CA ASP A 205 -5.31 -1.66 -0.60
C ASP A 205 -4.56 -2.43 -1.70
N GLU A 206 -4.94 -2.21 -2.95
CA GLU A 206 -4.42 -2.90 -4.12
C GLU A 206 -3.51 -2.00 -4.98
N CYS A 207 -2.86 -1.00 -4.36
CA CYS A 207 -2.01 -0.04 -5.07
C CYS A 207 -0.86 -0.66 -5.85
N TYR A 208 -0.43 -1.87 -5.49
CA TYR A 208 0.67 -2.58 -6.15
C TYR A 208 0.20 -3.68 -7.09
N SER A 209 -1.10 -3.85 -7.33
CA SER A 209 -1.70 -4.96 -8.08
C SER A 209 -1.20 -5.10 -9.52
N GLU A 210 -0.62 -4.05 -10.11
CA GLU A 210 -0.06 -4.09 -11.47
C GLU A 210 1.45 -4.36 -11.52
N ILE A 211 2.09 -4.52 -10.37
CA ILE A 211 3.52 -4.83 -10.24
C ILE A 211 3.64 -6.23 -9.62
N TRP A 212 3.77 -7.24 -10.46
CA TRP A 212 3.80 -8.64 -10.06
C TRP A 212 4.88 -9.41 -10.83
N ARG A 213 5.32 -10.56 -10.28
CA ARG A 213 6.38 -11.39 -10.84
C ARG A 213 5.83 -12.34 -11.91
N ASP A 214 5.00 -13.28 -11.53
CA ASP A 214 4.62 -14.42 -12.35
C ASP A 214 3.20 -14.32 -12.90
N ALA A 215 2.27 -13.89 -12.06
CA ALA A 215 0.86 -13.79 -12.41
C ALA A 215 0.20 -12.59 -11.72
N PRO A 216 -0.85 -12.02 -12.34
CA PRO A 216 -1.59 -10.92 -11.76
C PRO A 216 -2.28 -11.34 -10.45
N PRO A 217 -2.14 -10.55 -9.36
CA PRO A 217 -2.81 -10.82 -8.10
C PRO A 217 -4.33 -10.87 -8.25
N PRO A 218 -5.03 -11.76 -7.53
CA PRO A 218 -6.48 -11.70 -7.44
C PRO A 218 -6.92 -10.40 -6.74
N GLY A 219 -8.01 -9.78 -7.22
CA GLY A 219 -8.61 -8.61 -6.59
C GLY A 219 -9.67 -9.02 -5.57
N ALA A 220 -9.64 -8.45 -4.37
CA ALA A 220 -10.57 -8.82 -3.32
C ALA A 220 -12.04 -8.53 -3.69
N LEU A 221 -12.31 -7.41 -4.37
CA LEU A 221 -13.67 -7.08 -4.85
C LEU A 221 -14.17 -8.09 -5.89
N ALA A 222 -13.28 -8.59 -6.75
CA ALA A 222 -13.65 -9.60 -7.74
C ALA A 222 -13.97 -10.95 -7.08
N VAL A 223 -13.17 -11.37 -6.10
CA VAL A 223 -13.46 -12.58 -5.31
C VAL A 223 -14.78 -12.42 -4.58
N ALA A 224 -15.00 -11.32 -3.89
CA ALA A 224 -16.25 -11.03 -3.18
C ALA A 224 -17.46 -11.01 -4.13
N THR A 225 -17.30 -10.48 -5.35
CA THR A 225 -18.36 -10.48 -6.38
C THR A 225 -18.76 -11.90 -6.77
N ARG A 226 -17.77 -12.80 -7.00
CA ARG A 226 -18.06 -14.22 -7.30
C ARG A 226 -18.72 -14.97 -6.15
N MET A 227 -18.45 -14.54 -4.91
CA MET A 227 -19.11 -15.09 -3.70
C MET A 227 -20.51 -14.50 -3.44
N GLY A 228 -20.94 -13.49 -4.19
CA GLY A 228 -22.19 -12.76 -3.90
C GLY A 228 -22.08 -11.80 -2.69
N LEU A 229 -20.86 -11.47 -2.26
CA LEU A 229 -20.55 -10.70 -1.05
C LEU A 229 -19.81 -9.39 -1.37
N ALA A 230 -20.03 -8.82 -2.56
CA ALA A 230 -19.32 -7.63 -3.05
C ALA A 230 -19.40 -6.43 -2.09
N ASP A 231 -20.47 -6.34 -1.30
CA ASP A 231 -20.68 -5.26 -0.34
C ASP A 231 -19.80 -5.40 0.92
N ARG A 232 -19.07 -6.51 1.09
CA ARG A 232 -18.08 -6.66 2.18
C ARG A 232 -16.72 -6.05 1.86
N VAL A 233 -16.47 -5.66 0.60
CA VAL A 233 -15.16 -5.18 0.18
C VAL A 233 -15.25 -3.77 -0.37
N VAL A 234 -14.36 -2.91 0.11
CA VAL A 234 -14.01 -1.64 -0.54
C VAL A 234 -12.58 -1.75 -1.04
N MET A 235 -12.43 -1.81 -2.35
CA MET A 235 -11.13 -1.86 -3.05
C MET A 235 -10.58 -0.45 -3.25
N PHE A 236 -9.29 -0.26 -3.06
CA PHE A 236 -8.56 0.99 -3.31
C PHE A 236 -7.44 0.75 -4.31
N ASN A 237 -7.36 1.59 -5.35
CA ASN A 237 -6.26 1.54 -6.31
C ASN A 237 -5.85 2.95 -6.76
N SER A 238 -4.66 3.08 -7.36
CA SER A 238 -4.05 4.37 -7.67
C SER A 238 -3.13 4.31 -8.90
N LEU A 239 -3.08 5.39 -9.64
CA LEU A 239 -2.11 5.59 -10.72
C LEU A 239 -0.68 5.81 -10.20
N SER A 240 -0.51 6.02 -8.88
CA SER A 240 0.81 6.29 -8.28
C SER A 240 1.83 5.19 -8.56
N LYS A 241 1.41 3.92 -8.52
CA LYS A 241 2.30 2.76 -8.72
C LYS A 241 2.06 2.09 -10.08
N ARG A 242 0.79 2.02 -10.48
CA ARG A 242 0.39 1.45 -11.76
C ARG A 242 1.01 2.19 -12.95
N SER A 243 1.04 3.53 -12.89
CA SER A 243 1.34 4.39 -14.05
C SER A 243 2.53 5.34 -13.82
N ASN A 244 3.31 5.15 -12.76
CA ASN A 244 4.41 6.05 -12.36
C ASN A 244 3.97 7.52 -12.13
N LEU A 245 2.69 7.74 -11.83
CA LEU A 245 2.07 9.06 -11.68
C LEU A 245 1.83 9.40 -10.19
N ALA A 246 2.82 9.17 -9.34
CA ALA A 246 2.69 9.40 -7.90
C ALA A 246 2.33 10.85 -7.56
N GLY A 247 2.90 11.83 -8.27
CA GLY A 247 2.65 13.25 -8.11
C GLY A 247 1.28 13.72 -8.64
N LEU A 248 0.63 12.94 -9.51
CA LEU A 248 -0.69 13.28 -10.07
C LEU A 248 -1.79 13.24 -9.01
N ARG A 249 -1.60 12.49 -7.92
CA ARG A 249 -2.57 12.33 -6.84
C ARG A 249 -3.93 11.82 -7.31
N SER A 250 -3.94 10.77 -8.13
CA SER A 250 -5.16 10.16 -8.65
C SER A 250 -5.28 8.69 -8.27
N GLY A 251 -6.47 8.30 -7.85
CA GLY A 251 -6.86 6.94 -7.52
C GLY A 251 -8.39 6.83 -7.46
N PHE A 252 -8.86 5.67 -7.03
CA PHE A 252 -10.27 5.43 -6.81
C PHE A 252 -10.50 4.42 -5.69
N ALA A 253 -11.74 4.40 -5.17
CA ALA A 253 -12.28 3.27 -4.43
C ALA A 253 -13.50 2.71 -5.16
N ALA A 254 -13.69 1.39 -5.07
CA ALA A 254 -14.85 0.69 -5.60
C ALA A 254 -15.37 -0.32 -4.57
N GLY A 255 -16.69 -0.45 -4.47
CA GLY A 255 -17.31 -1.33 -3.46
C GLY A 255 -18.81 -1.38 -3.56
N GLY A 256 -19.49 -1.69 -2.48
CA GLY A 256 -20.93 -1.67 -2.38
C GLY A 256 -21.52 -0.26 -2.58
N PRO A 257 -22.72 -0.13 -3.16
CA PRO A 257 -23.32 1.16 -3.45
C PRO A 257 -23.56 2.00 -2.17
N GLY A 258 -23.91 1.37 -1.05
CA GLY A 258 -24.09 2.05 0.23
C GLY A 258 -22.80 2.64 0.77
N GLN A 259 -21.71 1.89 0.74
CA GLN A 259 -20.39 2.33 1.19
C GLN A 259 -19.89 3.50 0.34
N ILE A 260 -19.97 3.37 -0.98
CA ILE A 260 -19.52 4.41 -1.90
C ILE A 260 -20.38 5.69 -1.76
N ALA A 261 -21.69 5.57 -1.55
CA ALA A 261 -22.55 6.71 -1.30
C ALA A 261 -22.14 7.49 -0.03
N GLN A 262 -21.83 6.79 1.08
CA GLN A 262 -21.34 7.43 2.31
C GLN A 262 -19.97 8.10 2.10
N MET A 263 -19.04 7.44 1.41
CA MET A 263 -17.74 8.04 1.07
C MET A 263 -17.91 9.30 0.21
N ARG A 264 -18.76 9.29 -0.80
CA ARG A 264 -19.08 10.46 -1.65
C ARG A 264 -19.67 11.59 -0.81
N ARG A 265 -20.61 11.26 0.09
CA ARG A 265 -21.22 12.24 0.99
C ARG A 265 -20.19 12.93 1.86
N LEU A 266 -19.28 12.19 2.50
CA LEU A 266 -18.19 12.77 3.29
C LEU A 266 -17.29 13.65 2.43
N ARG A 267 -16.90 13.17 1.24
CA ARG A 267 -16.00 13.89 0.33
C ARG A 267 -16.59 15.21 -0.19
N SER A 268 -17.90 15.36 -0.21
CA SER A 268 -18.52 16.64 -0.56
C SER A 268 -18.16 17.78 0.40
N TYR A 269 -17.61 17.45 1.59
CA TYR A 269 -17.22 18.40 2.62
C TYR A 269 -15.74 18.27 3.02
N ALA A 270 -15.19 17.07 3.02
CA ALA A 270 -13.90 16.72 3.61
C ALA A 270 -12.83 16.35 2.57
N GLY A 271 -12.80 16.99 1.44
CA GLY A 271 -11.76 16.76 0.44
C GLY A 271 -12.00 17.53 -0.84
N ALA A 272 -10.93 18.06 -1.44
CA ALA A 272 -11.02 18.67 -2.75
C ALA A 272 -11.30 17.59 -3.81
N PRO A 273 -12.24 17.80 -4.75
CA PRO A 273 -12.39 16.91 -5.88
C PRO A 273 -11.15 16.97 -6.80
N LEU A 274 -10.91 15.88 -7.51
CA LEU A 274 -9.76 15.76 -8.40
C LEU A 274 -9.88 16.79 -9.55
N PRO A 275 -8.87 17.65 -9.80
CA PRO A 275 -8.97 18.67 -10.86
C PRO A 275 -9.27 18.09 -12.24
N LEU A 276 -10.06 18.79 -13.06
CA LEU A 276 -10.52 18.28 -14.37
C LEU A 276 -9.35 17.85 -15.30
N PRO A 277 -8.26 18.64 -15.48
CA PRO A 277 -7.14 18.19 -16.31
C PRO A 277 -6.49 16.89 -15.79
N ILE A 278 -6.43 16.73 -14.47
CA ILE A 278 -5.93 15.52 -13.84
C ILE A 278 -6.85 14.33 -14.11
N GLN A 279 -8.18 14.53 -14.09
CA GLN A 279 -9.14 13.49 -14.45
C GLN A 279 -9.01 13.05 -15.91
N ARG A 280 -8.67 13.96 -16.85
CA ARG A 280 -8.42 13.62 -18.26
C ARG A 280 -7.19 12.70 -18.41
N VAL A 281 -6.09 13.04 -17.76
CA VAL A 281 -4.90 12.17 -17.73
C VAL A 281 -5.22 10.84 -17.07
N SER A 282 -5.98 10.87 -15.98
CA SER A 282 -6.37 9.66 -15.26
C SER A 282 -7.22 8.72 -16.11
N ALA A 283 -8.19 9.25 -16.86
CA ALA A 283 -9.01 8.46 -17.77
C ALA A 283 -8.17 7.78 -18.86
N ALA A 284 -7.24 8.52 -19.47
CA ALA A 284 -6.32 7.96 -20.46
C ALA A 284 -5.44 6.86 -19.84
N ALA A 285 -4.90 7.09 -18.62
CA ALA A 285 -4.05 6.12 -17.95
C ALA A 285 -4.79 4.83 -17.55
N TRP A 286 -6.05 4.91 -17.10
CA TRP A 286 -6.86 3.72 -16.82
C TRP A 286 -7.29 2.98 -18.07
N ALA A 287 -7.36 3.66 -19.23
CA ALA A 287 -7.72 3.05 -20.51
C ALA A 287 -6.53 2.37 -21.21
N ASP A 288 -5.30 2.74 -20.89
CA ASP A 288 -4.07 2.23 -21.53
C ASP A 288 -3.36 1.19 -20.67
N GLU A 289 -2.98 0.07 -21.27
CA GLU A 289 -2.21 -1.00 -20.61
C GLU A 289 -0.75 -1.05 -21.08
N ALA A 290 -0.42 -0.47 -22.24
CA ALA A 290 0.93 -0.59 -22.82
C ALA A 290 2.02 -0.02 -21.90
N HIS A 291 1.78 1.17 -21.29
CA HIS A 291 2.73 1.76 -20.35
C HIS A 291 2.86 0.95 -19.05
N VAL A 292 1.79 0.24 -18.65
CA VAL A 292 1.78 -0.61 -17.45
C VAL A 292 2.63 -1.86 -17.68
N GLU A 293 2.47 -2.50 -18.82
CA GLU A 293 3.26 -3.68 -19.23
C GLU A 293 4.74 -3.32 -19.34
N ALA A 294 5.05 -2.19 -19.98
CA ALA A 294 6.41 -1.69 -20.08
C ALA A 294 7.04 -1.40 -18.70
N SER A 295 6.30 -0.76 -17.80
CA SER A 295 6.75 -0.50 -16.43
C SER A 295 6.95 -1.79 -15.63
N ARG A 296 6.03 -2.75 -15.74
CA ARG A 296 6.13 -4.07 -15.09
C ARG A 296 7.36 -4.84 -15.55
N ALA A 297 7.66 -4.84 -16.84
CA ALA A 297 8.85 -5.50 -17.37
C ALA A 297 10.15 -4.96 -16.74
N LEU A 298 10.24 -3.65 -16.47
CA LEU A 298 11.38 -3.06 -15.77
C LEU A 298 11.48 -3.52 -14.30
N TYR A 299 10.36 -3.73 -13.61
CA TYR A 299 10.40 -4.31 -12.26
C TYR A 299 10.78 -5.78 -12.28
N GLN A 300 10.30 -6.56 -13.26
CA GLN A 300 10.68 -7.98 -13.42
C GLN A 300 12.18 -8.16 -13.66
N GLN A 301 12.82 -7.24 -14.42
CA GLN A 301 14.28 -7.21 -14.54
C GLN A 301 14.97 -7.00 -13.17
N LYS A 302 14.45 -6.10 -12.35
CA LYS A 302 15.00 -5.83 -11.01
C LYS A 302 14.77 -6.99 -10.05
N TYR A 303 13.67 -7.74 -10.18
CA TYR A 303 13.48 -8.99 -9.44
C TYR A 303 14.54 -10.03 -9.81
N ALA A 304 14.81 -10.22 -11.11
CA ALA A 304 15.86 -11.14 -11.55
C ALA A 304 17.26 -10.72 -11.03
N ILE A 305 17.54 -9.41 -10.97
CA ILE A 305 18.77 -8.88 -10.37
C ILE A 305 18.83 -9.21 -8.86
N ALA A 306 17.74 -8.96 -8.14
CA ALA A 306 17.68 -9.24 -6.71
C ALA A 306 17.86 -10.73 -6.41
N ASP A 307 17.24 -11.62 -7.17
CA ASP A 307 17.37 -13.07 -7.02
C ASP A 307 18.80 -13.53 -7.31
N ARG A 308 19.44 -13.00 -8.36
CA ARG A 308 20.82 -13.33 -8.70
C ARG A 308 21.81 -12.88 -7.63
N VAL A 309 21.63 -11.68 -7.10
CA VAL A 309 22.54 -11.10 -6.10
C VAL A 309 22.30 -11.67 -4.72
N LEU A 310 21.05 -11.80 -4.30
CA LEU A 310 20.67 -12.11 -2.92
C LEU A 310 20.19 -13.56 -2.72
N GLY A 311 20.08 -14.37 -3.78
CA GLY A 311 19.50 -15.71 -3.72
C GLY A 311 20.17 -16.66 -2.73
N ASN A 312 21.45 -16.45 -2.40
CA ASN A 312 22.20 -17.23 -1.43
C ASN A 312 22.19 -16.62 0.00
N VAL A 313 21.49 -15.50 0.19
CA VAL A 313 21.38 -14.86 1.52
C VAL A 313 20.39 -15.67 2.37
N PRO A 314 20.79 -16.10 3.58
CA PRO A 314 19.88 -16.84 4.47
C PRO A 314 18.58 -16.06 4.74
N GLY A 315 17.45 -16.72 4.50
CA GLY A 315 16.13 -16.12 4.73
C GLY A 315 15.67 -15.15 3.64
N TYR A 316 16.42 -14.95 2.54
CA TYR A 316 15.94 -14.21 1.39
C TYR A 316 14.70 -14.88 0.77
N GLN A 317 13.67 -14.10 0.50
CA GLN A 317 12.47 -14.56 -0.19
C GLN A 317 12.30 -13.76 -1.48
N PRO A 318 12.12 -14.40 -2.64
CA PRO A 318 11.80 -13.72 -3.89
C PRO A 318 10.51 -12.92 -3.76
N VAL A 319 10.52 -11.68 -4.23
CA VAL A 319 9.33 -10.80 -4.22
C VAL A 319 8.27 -11.37 -5.15
N GLN A 320 7.04 -11.50 -4.66
CA GLN A 320 5.90 -11.90 -5.48
C GLN A 320 5.27 -10.71 -6.21
N GLY A 321 5.19 -9.54 -5.55
CA GLY A 321 4.61 -8.33 -6.12
C GLY A 321 5.03 -7.05 -5.38
N GLY A 322 4.70 -5.90 -5.97
CA GLY A 322 5.21 -4.62 -5.51
C GLY A 322 6.67 -4.42 -5.88
N PHE A 323 7.36 -3.49 -5.25
CA PHE A 323 8.77 -3.20 -5.56
C PHE A 323 9.62 -3.06 -4.28
N PHE A 324 9.27 -3.79 -3.23
CA PHE A 324 10.06 -3.82 -2.01
C PHE A 324 10.65 -5.19 -1.78
N LEU A 325 11.92 -5.21 -1.40
CA LEU A 325 12.53 -6.36 -0.73
C LEU A 325 12.31 -6.22 0.77
N TRP A 326 12.02 -7.35 1.41
CA TRP A 326 11.94 -7.49 2.86
C TRP A 326 13.08 -8.40 3.29
N LEU A 327 14.23 -7.77 3.62
CA LEU A 327 15.49 -8.48 3.83
C LEU A 327 15.71 -8.77 5.32
N PRO A 328 16.05 -10.01 5.69
CA PRO A 328 16.40 -10.35 7.05
C PRO A 328 17.71 -9.66 7.46
N VAL A 329 17.79 -9.23 8.70
CA VAL A 329 19.02 -8.70 9.30
C VAL A 329 19.77 -9.87 9.96
N PRO A 330 21.07 -10.07 9.66
CA PRO A 330 21.87 -11.07 10.33
C PRO A 330 21.91 -10.84 11.84
N PRO A 331 21.76 -11.88 12.68
CA PRO A 331 21.73 -11.75 14.14
C PRO A 331 22.95 -11.03 14.75
N GLU A 332 24.13 -11.21 14.16
CA GLU A 332 25.38 -10.59 14.59
C GLU A 332 25.40 -9.07 14.42
N ILE A 333 24.57 -8.51 13.54
CA ILE A 333 24.42 -7.06 13.35
C ILE A 333 23.49 -6.46 14.42
N GLY A 334 22.56 -7.27 14.93
CA GLY A 334 21.58 -6.86 15.93
C GLY A 334 20.18 -6.67 15.34
N ASP A 335 19.73 -5.44 15.13
CA ASP A 335 18.39 -5.14 14.63
C ASP A 335 18.39 -4.28 13.36
N SER A 336 17.20 -3.95 12.88
CA SER A 336 17.03 -3.19 11.65
C SER A 336 17.59 -1.76 11.71
N GLU A 337 17.63 -1.13 12.89
CA GLU A 337 18.23 0.20 13.04
C GLU A 337 19.76 0.13 12.98
N ALA A 338 20.35 -0.88 13.64
CA ALA A 338 21.79 -1.15 13.58
C ALA A 338 22.24 -1.45 12.13
N ALA A 339 21.50 -2.29 11.41
CA ALA A 339 21.78 -2.62 10.02
C ALA A 339 21.66 -1.40 9.08
N ALA A 340 20.64 -0.56 9.29
CA ALA A 340 20.48 0.67 8.48
C ALA A 340 21.61 1.68 8.73
N LYS A 341 22.07 1.84 9.98
CA LYS A 341 23.25 2.66 10.33
C LYS A 341 24.51 2.14 9.68
N LYS A 342 24.76 0.82 9.78
CA LYS A 342 25.93 0.18 9.17
C LYS A 342 25.97 0.40 7.66
N LEU A 343 24.88 0.14 6.96
CA LEU A 343 24.77 0.36 5.51
C LEU A 343 25.03 1.80 5.12
N TRP A 344 24.54 2.76 5.89
CA TRP A 344 24.77 4.17 5.61
C TRP A 344 26.24 4.55 5.86
N ALA A 345 26.78 4.17 7.02
CA ALA A 345 28.12 4.53 7.44
C ALA A 345 29.23 3.90 6.57
N GLU A 346 29.04 2.68 6.09
CA GLU A 346 30.06 1.94 5.33
C GLU A 346 29.86 2.07 3.82
N GLU A 347 28.61 2.12 3.36
CA GLU A 347 28.27 2.03 1.94
C GLU A 347 27.48 3.23 1.40
N GLY A 348 27.01 4.14 2.23
CA GLY A 348 26.14 5.23 1.80
C GLY A 348 24.75 4.78 1.30
N ILE A 349 24.30 3.56 1.64
CA ILE A 349 23.02 3.04 1.22
C ILE A 349 21.96 3.34 2.27
N GLN A 350 20.93 4.09 1.89
CA GLN A 350 19.76 4.36 2.74
C GLN A 350 18.66 3.34 2.50
N VAL A 351 18.31 2.58 3.54
CA VAL A 351 17.19 1.63 3.58
C VAL A 351 16.25 1.96 4.74
N LEU A 352 15.07 1.38 4.78
CA LEU A 352 14.12 1.66 5.85
C LEU A 352 14.10 0.52 6.87
N PRO A 353 14.39 0.80 8.17
CA PRO A 353 14.25 -0.19 9.23
C PRO A 353 12.82 -0.72 9.32
N GLY A 354 12.67 -2.03 9.39
CA GLY A 354 11.38 -2.67 9.49
C GLY A 354 10.61 -2.34 10.76
N THR A 355 11.32 -2.07 11.85
CA THR A 355 10.76 -1.55 13.10
C THR A 355 9.91 -0.29 12.90
N TYR A 356 10.21 0.53 11.87
CA TYR A 356 9.45 1.76 11.59
C TYR A 356 8.13 1.50 10.85
N LEU A 357 7.96 0.29 10.34
CA LEU A 357 6.78 -0.14 9.60
C LEU A 357 5.89 -1.10 10.41
N SER A 358 6.23 -1.36 11.66
CA SER A 358 5.57 -2.34 12.51
C SER A 358 5.34 -1.80 13.93
N ARG A 359 4.59 -2.55 14.71
CA ARG A 359 4.31 -2.28 16.11
C ARG A 359 4.66 -3.48 16.96
N ASP A 360 5.04 -3.22 18.21
CA ASP A 360 5.20 -4.25 19.23
C ASP A 360 3.84 -4.88 19.54
N THR A 361 3.82 -6.19 19.60
CA THR A 361 2.69 -7.02 20.02
C THR A 361 3.18 -7.98 21.11
N ALA A 362 2.30 -8.78 21.69
CA ALA A 362 2.71 -9.81 22.66
C ALA A 362 3.76 -10.79 22.09
N GLY A 363 3.78 -11.00 20.78
CA GLY A 363 4.77 -11.81 20.06
C GLY A 363 6.05 -11.05 19.64
N GLY A 364 6.22 -9.81 20.08
CA GLY A 364 7.33 -8.93 19.70
C GLY A 364 7.02 -8.05 18.47
N ASN A 365 8.06 -7.47 17.89
CA ASN A 365 7.98 -6.59 16.72
C ASN A 365 8.36 -7.37 15.45
N PRO A 366 7.41 -7.66 14.52
CA PRO A 366 7.69 -8.49 13.34
C PRO A 366 8.64 -7.82 12.33
N GLY A 367 8.85 -6.51 12.42
CA GLY A 367 9.79 -5.80 11.57
C GLY A 367 11.18 -5.60 12.17
N ARG A 368 11.40 -5.99 13.43
CA ARG A 368 12.64 -5.70 14.17
C ARG A 368 13.90 -6.17 13.44
N ASN A 369 13.82 -7.36 12.86
CA ASN A 369 14.96 -8.02 12.21
C ASN A 369 14.86 -8.00 10.69
N PHE A 370 14.24 -6.96 10.12
CA PHE A 370 14.09 -6.83 8.68
C PHE A 370 14.38 -5.40 8.20
N LEU A 371 14.84 -5.30 6.97
CA LEU A 371 15.01 -4.05 6.23
C LEU A 371 14.06 -4.02 5.03
N ARG A 372 13.41 -2.87 4.79
CA ARG A 372 12.73 -2.64 3.52
C ARG A 372 13.64 -1.92 2.56
N VAL A 373 13.86 -2.51 1.38
CA VAL A 373 14.65 -1.95 0.27
C VAL A 373 13.74 -1.72 -0.93
N ALA A 374 13.69 -0.50 -1.45
CA ALA A 374 12.85 -0.14 -2.59
C ALA A 374 13.61 -0.32 -3.92
N LEU A 375 13.08 -1.14 -4.82
CA LEU A 375 13.64 -1.40 -6.17
C LEU A 375 13.25 -0.27 -7.16
N VAL A 376 13.47 0.98 -6.79
CA VAL A 376 13.06 2.15 -7.59
C VAL A 376 14.17 2.75 -8.44
N ALA A 377 15.42 2.43 -8.16
CA ALA A 377 16.58 2.84 -8.97
C ALA A 377 16.60 2.15 -10.34
N THR A 378 17.46 2.59 -11.25
CA THR A 378 17.69 1.89 -12.53
C THR A 378 18.21 0.47 -12.31
N ALA A 379 18.14 -0.40 -13.32
CA ALA A 379 18.63 -1.78 -13.19
C ALA A 379 20.10 -1.84 -12.74
N ASN A 380 20.97 -1.03 -13.37
CA ASN A 380 22.41 -0.99 -13.06
C ASN A 380 22.68 -0.46 -11.64
N GLU A 381 22.00 0.63 -11.24
CA GLU A 381 22.12 1.16 -9.88
C GLU A 381 21.58 0.17 -8.84
N THR A 382 20.48 -0.52 -9.17
CA THR A 382 19.91 -1.56 -8.30
C THR A 382 20.92 -2.70 -8.10
N GLU A 383 21.52 -3.21 -9.18
CA GLU A 383 22.53 -4.28 -9.08
C GLU A 383 23.75 -3.86 -8.26
N ALA A 384 24.30 -2.67 -8.55
CA ALA A 384 25.44 -2.12 -7.82
C ALA A 384 25.13 -1.95 -6.32
N ALA A 385 23.96 -1.37 -5.99
CA ALA A 385 23.55 -1.15 -4.62
C ALA A 385 23.29 -2.48 -3.86
N LEU A 386 22.66 -3.46 -4.51
CA LEU A 386 22.40 -4.76 -3.88
C LEU A 386 23.68 -5.57 -3.64
N ASN A 387 24.70 -5.48 -4.53
CA ASN A 387 25.99 -6.11 -4.31
C ASN A 387 26.71 -5.46 -3.10
N ARG A 388 26.75 -4.13 -3.00
CA ARG A 388 27.32 -3.41 -1.85
C ARG A 388 26.60 -3.78 -0.56
N LEU A 389 25.27 -3.77 -0.57
CA LEU A 389 24.44 -4.18 0.56
C LEU A 389 24.76 -5.62 0.99
N LYS A 390 24.86 -6.55 0.03
CA LYS A 390 25.19 -7.95 0.31
C LYS A 390 26.56 -8.07 0.97
N ASN A 391 27.57 -7.41 0.43
CA ASN A 391 28.92 -7.47 0.98
C ASN A 391 28.97 -6.91 2.40
N CYS A 392 28.32 -5.78 2.64
CA CYS A 392 28.28 -5.10 3.95
C CYS A 392 27.54 -5.93 5.02
N LEU A 393 26.40 -6.53 4.69
CA LEU A 393 25.55 -7.20 5.69
C LEU A 393 25.77 -8.71 5.79
N TYR A 394 26.15 -9.40 4.70
CA TYR A 394 26.08 -10.87 4.63
C TYR A 394 27.41 -11.55 4.24
N GLN A 395 28.49 -10.80 3.98
CA GLN A 395 29.81 -11.38 3.64
C GLN A 395 30.92 -10.95 4.61
N GLY A 396 30.60 -10.22 5.67
CA GLY A 396 31.54 -9.79 6.70
C GLY A 396 31.50 -10.69 7.92
N GLY A 397 31.91 -11.95 7.75
CA GLY A 397 32.13 -12.92 8.81
C GLY A 397 33.34 -13.79 8.48
#